data_d767ddcd49d9ec6020313368f07ac6f5
#
_entry.id   d767ddcd49d9ec6020313368f07ac6f5
#
_cell.length_a   1.000
_cell.length_b   1.000
_cell.length_c   1.000
_cell.angle_alpha   90.00
_cell.angle_beta   90.00
_cell.angle_gamma   90.00
#
_symmetry.space_group_name_H-M   'P 1'
#
loop_
_entity.id
_entity.type
_entity.pdbx_description
1 polymer ?
#
loop_
_entity_poly.entity_id
_entity_poly.type
_entity_poly.pdbx_seq_one_letter_code
_entity_poly.pdbx_strand_id
1 'polypeptide(L)'
;PYQTEYFKPYQLVTHMFAHGGFFHLFFNMFVLWMFGTMLERSWGPKRFLIFYLACGLAAGAAHLFLEFSPAVGASGAIMGLFAAFAYLFPNTELIIFPIPIPVKAKYAVAIMAAFDLFGGVSPSGSNIAHFAHLGGLVMGFILVLIWNKTNKKTFY
;
A
#
# COMPACT_ATOMS: atom_id res chain seq x y z
N PRO A 1 -12.46 -12.89 -6.78
CA PRO A 1 -11.54 -13.33 -7.82
C PRO A 1 -12.15 -13.14 -9.21
N TYR A 2 -11.32 -12.95 -10.23
CA TYR A 2 -11.76 -12.73 -11.62
C TYR A 2 -12.55 -13.91 -12.21
N GLN A 3 -12.47 -15.09 -11.60
CA GLN A 3 -13.16 -16.30 -11.99
C GLN A 3 -14.60 -16.38 -11.46
N THR A 4 -15.05 -15.42 -10.67
CA THR A 4 -16.41 -15.38 -10.18
C THR A 4 -17.32 -14.59 -11.13
N GLU A 5 -18.56 -15.04 -11.31
CA GLU A 5 -19.61 -14.31 -12.05
C GLU A 5 -19.90 -12.90 -11.48
N TYR A 6 -19.50 -12.65 -10.24
CA TYR A 6 -19.70 -11.40 -9.52
C TYR A 6 -18.58 -10.35 -9.77
N PHE A 7 -17.44 -10.75 -10.37
CA PHE A 7 -16.39 -9.80 -10.67
C PHE A 7 -16.80 -8.82 -11.78
N LYS A 8 -16.61 -7.55 -11.53
CA LYS A 8 -16.80 -6.47 -12.53
C LYS A 8 -15.51 -5.63 -12.61
N PRO A 9 -15.05 -5.22 -13.81
CA PRO A 9 -13.78 -4.52 -13.97
C PRO A 9 -13.64 -3.24 -13.15
N TYR A 10 -14.73 -2.50 -12.87
CA TYR A 10 -14.70 -1.30 -12.04
C TYR A 10 -14.28 -1.60 -10.59
N GLN A 11 -14.41 -2.83 -10.13
CA GLN A 11 -14.01 -3.25 -8.79
C GLN A 11 -12.51 -3.15 -8.56
N LEU A 12 -11.68 -3.14 -9.63
CA LEU A 12 -10.26 -2.84 -9.54
C LEU A 12 -9.97 -1.42 -9.00
N VAL A 13 -10.93 -0.53 -9.07
CA VAL A 13 -10.83 0.82 -8.50
C VAL A 13 -11.68 0.94 -7.24
N THR A 14 -12.94 0.48 -7.30
CA THR A 14 -13.90 0.76 -6.22
C THR A 14 -13.59 0.01 -4.93
N HIS A 15 -12.82 -1.10 -4.97
CA HIS A 15 -12.41 -1.81 -3.75
C HIS A 15 -11.60 -0.91 -2.80
N MET A 16 -10.85 0.07 -3.33
CA MET A 16 -10.05 1.01 -2.54
C MET A 16 -10.92 1.93 -1.66
N PHE A 17 -12.19 2.10 -1.99
CA PHE A 17 -13.14 2.98 -1.29
C PHE A 17 -14.13 2.22 -0.41
N ALA A 18 -14.17 0.90 -0.50
CA ALA A 18 -14.97 0.04 0.37
C ALA A 18 -14.13 -0.41 1.57
N HIS A 19 -14.73 -0.49 2.77
CA HIS A 19 -14.03 -0.89 3.99
C HIS A 19 -14.89 -1.86 4.80
N GLY A 20 -14.24 -2.85 5.41
CA GLY A 20 -14.89 -3.93 6.16
C GLY A 20 -15.38 -3.54 7.56
N GLY A 21 -15.27 -2.26 7.95
CA GLY A 21 -15.75 -1.77 9.26
C GLY A 21 -15.10 -0.45 9.64
N PHE A 22 -15.62 0.13 10.75
CA PHE A 22 -15.20 1.46 11.21
C PHE A 22 -13.69 1.57 11.49
N PHE A 23 -13.13 0.63 12.25
CA PHE A 23 -11.70 0.66 12.57
C PHE A 23 -10.81 0.46 11.33
N HIS A 24 -11.25 -0.39 10.38
CA HIS A 24 -10.55 -0.57 9.11
C HIS A 24 -10.51 0.75 8.31
N LEU A 25 -11.65 1.43 8.20
CA LEU A 25 -11.73 2.76 7.57
C LEU A 25 -10.87 3.77 8.32
N PHE A 26 -11.00 3.85 9.65
CA PHE A 26 -10.28 4.81 10.47
C PHE A 26 -8.77 4.70 10.30
N PHE A 27 -8.21 3.50 10.45
CA PHE A 27 -6.77 3.29 10.31
C PHE A 27 -6.27 3.56 8.89
N ASN A 28 -7.01 3.15 7.86
CA ASN A 28 -6.65 3.48 6.47
C ASN A 28 -6.60 4.99 6.24
N MET A 29 -7.61 5.72 6.69
CA MET A 29 -7.68 7.18 6.53
C MET A 29 -6.63 7.90 7.36
N PHE A 30 -6.37 7.44 8.59
CA PHE A 30 -5.34 7.99 9.45
C PHE A 30 -3.94 7.86 8.82
N VAL A 31 -3.60 6.67 8.33
CA VAL A 31 -2.31 6.42 7.69
C VAL A 31 -2.19 7.17 6.37
N LEU A 32 -3.26 7.19 5.57
CA LEU A 32 -3.31 7.97 4.33
C LEU A 32 -3.12 9.46 4.61
N TRP A 33 -3.75 10.01 5.63
CA TRP A 33 -3.56 11.40 6.04
C TRP A 33 -2.12 11.67 6.48
N MET A 34 -1.54 10.82 7.32
CA MET A 34 -0.22 11.02 7.89
C MET A 34 0.89 10.92 6.83
N PHE A 35 0.96 9.83 6.08
CA PHE A 35 2.01 9.62 5.08
C PHE A 35 1.67 10.23 3.72
N GLY A 36 0.39 10.21 3.34
CA GLY A 36 -0.07 10.78 2.08
C GLY A 36 0.18 12.27 2.00
N THR A 37 -0.11 13.04 3.06
CA THR A 37 0.14 14.50 3.07
C THR A 37 1.62 14.84 2.96
N MET A 38 2.52 14.02 3.54
CA MET A 38 3.97 14.23 3.40
C MET A 38 4.44 14.01 1.98
N LEU A 39 4.00 12.94 1.34
CA LEU A 39 4.35 12.63 -0.05
C LEU A 39 3.69 13.60 -1.04
N GLU A 40 2.43 13.97 -0.80
CA GLU A 40 1.72 14.96 -1.62
C GLU A 40 2.42 16.33 -1.59
N ARG A 41 2.85 16.79 -0.41
CA ARG A 41 3.64 18.04 -0.28
C ARG A 41 4.96 17.97 -1.05
N SER A 42 5.59 16.79 -1.11
CA SER A 42 6.85 16.59 -1.83
C SER A 42 6.68 16.51 -3.35
N TRP A 43 5.59 15.93 -3.83
CA TRP A 43 5.39 15.61 -5.25
C TRP A 43 4.36 16.48 -5.96
N GLY A 44 3.51 17.15 -5.20
CA GLY A 44 2.30 17.82 -5.67
C GLY A 44 1.12 16.87 -5.85
N PRO A 45 -0.12 17.41 -5.85
CA PRO A 45 -1.35 16.62 -5.80
C PRO A 45 -1.53 15.70 -7.01
N LYS A 46 -1.14 16.16 -8.20
CA LYS A 46 -1.31 15.36 -9.43
C LYS A 46 -0.48 14.08 -9.41
N ARG A 47 0.81 14.19 -9.03
CA ARG A 47 1.69 13.02 -8.95
C ARG A 47 1.29 12.08 -7.83
N PHE A 48 0.94 12.65 -6.67
CA PHE A 48 0.44 11.87 -5.55
C PHE A 48 -0.79 11.05 -5.94
N LEU A 49 -1.77 11.65 -6.60
CA LEU A 49 -2.98 10.96 -7.05
C LEU A 49 -2.65 9.82 -8.04
N ILE A 50 -1.80 10.09 -9.04
CA ILE A 50 -1.37 9.06 -10.00
C ILE A 50 -0.67 7.91 -9.27
N PHE A 51 0.22 8.22 -8.34
CA PHE A 51 0.92 7.22 -7.54
C PHE A 51 -0.04 6.35 -6.73
N TYR A 52 -0.94 6.98 -6.00
CA TYR A 52 -1.91 6.31 -5.14
C TYR A 52 -2.82 5.37 -5.93
N LEU A 53 -3.38 5.86 -7.05
CA LEU A 53 -4.23 5.05 -7.91
C LEU A 53 -3.48 3.90 -8.57
N ALA A 54 -2.24 4.12 -9.04
CA ALA A 54 -1.43 3.07 -9.64
C ALA A 54 -1.09 1.97 -8.63
N CYS A 55 -0.74 2.33 -7.39
CA CYS A 55 -0.51 1.36 -6.32
C CYS A 55 -1.78 0.56 -5.98
N GLY A 56 -2.93 1.22 -5.91
CA GLY A 56 -4.20 0.55 -5.66
C GLY A 56 -4.64 -0.39 -6.79
N LEU A 57 -4.45 0.01 -8.04
CA LEU A 57 -4.71 -0.85 -9.20
C LEU A 57 -3.80 -2.09 -9.20
N ALA A 58 -2.50 -1.91 -8.91
CA ALA A 58 -1.56 -3.03 -8.81
C ALA A 58 -1.91 -3.97 -7.66
N ALA A 59 -2.36 -3.42 -6.53
CA ALA A 59 -2.85 -4.19 -5.39
C ALA A 59 -4.07 -5.04 -5.77
N GLY A 60 -5.07 -4.42 -6.41
CA GLY A 60 -6.27 -5.11 -6.88
C GLY A 60 -5.95 -6.18 -7.92
N ALA A 61 -5.04 -5.91 -8.84
CA ALA A 61 -4.59 -6.89 -9.82
C ALA A 61 -3.86 -8.07 -9.16
N ALA A 62 -2.91 -7.81 -8.24
CA ALA A 62 -2.20 -8.87 -7.53
C ALA A 62 -3.17 -9.78 -6.75
N HIS A 63 -4.11 -9.17 -6.02
CA HIS A 63 -5.16 -9.92 -5.33
C HIS A 63 -6.01 -10.76 -6.27
N LEU A 64 -6.44 -10.18 -7.40
CA LEU A 64 -7.30 -10.85 -8.37
C LEU A 64 -6.68 -12.12 -8.94
N PHE A 65 -5.37 -12.14 -9.15
CA PHE A 65 -4.65 -13.26 -9.75
C PHE A 65 -4.11 -14.27 -8.72
N LEU A 66 -3.84 -13.84 -7.51
CA LEU A 66 -3.12 -14.65 -6.52
C LEU A 66 -3.96 -15.07 -5.31
N GLU A 67 -5.10 -14.43 -5.07
CA GLU A 67 -5.99 -14.75 -3.95
C GLU A 67 -7.43 -14.98 -4.43
N PHE A 68 -8.16 -15.85 -3.73
CA PHE A 68 -9.53 -16.24 -4.06
C PHE A 68 -10.56 -15.70 -3.05
N SER A 69 -10.19 -14.79 -2.20
CA SER A 69 -11.07 -14.13 -1.22
C SER A 69 -11.52 -12.74 -1.70
N PRO A 70 -12.63 -12.20 -1.21
CA PRO A 70 -12.97 -10.81 -1.43
C PRO A 70 -11.96 -9.88 -0.73
N ALA A 71 -11.54 -8.80 -1.41
CA ALA A 71 -10.71 -7.76 -0.82
C ALA A 71 -11.39 -6.40 -0.90
N VAL A 72 -11.27 -5.63 0.16
CA VAL A 72 -11.73 -4.24 0.25
C VAL A 72 -10.73 -3.42 1.07
N GLY A 73 -10.62 -2.15 0.75
CA GLY A 73 -9.81 -1.21 1.50
C GLY A 73 -8.73 -0.50 0.68
N ALA A 74 -8.33 0.64 1.20
CA ALA A 74 -7.25 1.46 0.64
C ALA A 74 -5.85 0.90 0.97
N SER A 75 -5.75 -0.13 1.81
CA SER A 75 -4.50 -0.62 2.40
C SER A 75 -3.46 -1.03 1.37
N GLY A 76 -3.85 -1.62 0.25
CA GLY A 76 -2.93 -1.94 -0.84
C GLY A 76 -2.25 -0.69 -1.42
N ALA A 77 -3.01 0.39 -1.68
CA ALA A 77 -2.42 1.66 -2.12
C ALA A 77 -1.55 2.30 -1.02
N ILE A 78 -1.96 2.19 0.24
CA ILE A 78 -1.22 2.67 1.42
C ILE A 78 0.11 1.93 1.57
N MET A 79 0.18 0.64 1.28
CA MET A 79 1.46 -0.09 1.26
C MET A 79 2.42 0.49 0.22
N GLY A 80 1.91 0.97 -0.91
CA GLY A 80 2.71 1.74 -1.87
C GLY A 80 3.26 3.05 -1.28
N LEU A 81 2.45 3.78 -0.49
CA LEU A 81 2.91 4.97 0.22
C LEU A 81 4.02 4.65 1.22
N PHE A 82 3.90 3.54 1.96
CA PHE A 82 4.96 3.09 2.87
C PHE A 82 6.26 2.77 2.13
N ALA A 83 6.19 2.10 0.97
CA ALA A 83 7.37 1.82 0.16
C ALA A 83 8.07 3.11 -0.29
N ALA A 84 7.30 4.09 -0.79
CA ALA A 84 7.84 5.38 -1.19
C ALA A 84 8.41 6.16 0.00
N PHE A 85 7.72 6.18 1.13
CA PHE A 85 8.18 6.83 2.34
C PHE A 85 9.48 6.24 2.85
N ALA A 86 9.57 4.91 2.93
CA ALA A 86 10.80 4.23 3.36
C ALA A 86 11.97 4.44 2.40
N TYR A 87 11.70 4.59 1.12
CA TYR A 87 12.73 4.93 0.14
C TYR A 87 13.25 6.36 0.29
N LEU A 88 12.36 7.34 0.46
CA LEU A 88 12.72 8.76 0.57
C LEU A 88 13.25 9.12 1.96
N PHE A 89 12.71 8.50 3.01
CA PHE A 89 13.02 8.79 4.41
C PHE A 89 13.43 7.52 5.18
N PRO A 90 14.47 6.77 4.74
CA PRO A 90 14.76 5.43 5.24
C PRO A 90 15.12 5.35 6.73
N ASN A 91 15.64 6.43 7.28
CA ASN A 91 16.11 6.48 8.67
C ASN A 91 15.10 7.18 9.62
N THR A 92 13.96 7.63 9.10
CA THR A 92 12.89 8.18 9.96
C THR A 92 12.37 7.09 10.88
N GLU A 93 12.28 7.40 12.15
CA GLU A 93 11.76 6.50 13.18
C GLU A 93 10.24 6.54 13.22
N LEU A 94 9.63 5.36 13.14
CA LEU A 94 8.19 5.15 13.20
C LEU A 94 7.87 4.33 14.45
N ILE A 95 6.82 4.72 15.18
CA ILE A 95 6.25 3.92 16.26
C ILE A 95 5.08 3.14 15.67
N ILE A 96 5.20 1.82 15.66
CA ILE A 96 4.17 0.92 15.15
C ILE A 96 3.34 0.42 16.32
N PHE A 97 2.12 1.01 16.49
CA PHE A 97 1.24 0.58 17.56
C PHE A 97 0.89 -0.93 17.42
N PRO A 98 0.87 -1.70 18.54
CA PRO A 98 1.03 -1.29 19.94
C PRO A 98 2.48 -1.36 20.47
N ILE A 99 3.48 -1.47 19.62
CA ILE A 99 4.88 -1.63 20.02
C ILE A 99 5.48 -0.23 20.22
N PRO A 100 5.79 0.21 21.46
CA PRO A 100 6.31 1.56 21.73
C PRO A 100 7.83 1.69 21.45
N ILE A 101 8.34 0.92 20.51
CA ILE A 101 9.76 0.95 20.15
C ILE A 101 9.88 1.64 18.79
N PRO A 102 10.70 2.70 18.67
CA PRO A 102 10.93 3.35 17.38
C PRO A 102 11.70 2.42 16.44
N VAL A 103 11.15 2.22 15.24
CA VAL A 103 11.75 1.41 14.19
C VAL A 103 11.99 2.29 12.96
N LYS A 104 13.17 2.23 12.36
CA LYS A 104 13.45 2.98 11.13
C LYS A 104 12.54 2.52 10.00
N ALA A 105 12.04 3.47 9.20
CA ALA A 105 11.05 3.23 8.14
C ALA A 105 11.45 2.10 7.19
N LYS A 106 12.72 2.03 6.79
CA LYS A 106 13.23 0.95 5.93
C LYS A 106 13.06 -0.45 6.54
N TYR A 107 13.24 -0.60 7.85
CA TYR A 107 13.05 -1.88 8.53
C TYR A 107 11.57 -2.17 8.80
N ALA A 108 10.80 -1.15 9.15
CA ALA A 108 9.37 -1.28 9.33
C ALA A 108 8.69 -1.83 8.07
N VAL A 109 8.97 -1.23 6.91
CA VAL A 109 8.40 -1.66 5.64
C VAL A 109 8.92 -3.04 5.20
N ALA A 110 10.20 -3.36 5.45
CA ALA A 110 10.74 -4.70 5.17
C ALA A 110 10.06 -5.79 6.02
N ILE A 111 9.80 -5.51 7.30
CA ILE A 111 9.08 -6.42 8.21
C ILE A 111 7.62 -6.60 7.74
N MET A 112 6.94 -5.52 7.35
CA MET A 112 5.57 -5.58 6.82
C MET A 112 5.52 -6.41 5.54
N ALA A 113 6.46 -6.21 4.61
CA ALA A 113 6.56 -6.98 3.38
C ALA A 113 6.80 -8.48 3.64
N ALA A 114 7.67 -8.80 4.60
CA ALA A 114 7.91 -10.19 5.01
C ALA A 114 6.65 -10.81 5.64
N PHE A 115 5.95 -10.07 6.51
CA PHE A 115 4.70 -10.53 7.11
C PHE A 115 3.64 -10.84 6.05
N ASP A 116 3.48 -9.96 5.06
CA ASP A 116 2.52 -10.18 3.97
C ASP A 116 2.95 -11.36 3.06
N LEU A 117 4.25 -11.51 2.80
CA LEU A 117 4.73 -12.64 2.00
C LEU A 117 4.45 -13.98 2.69
N PHE A 118 4.82 -14.09 3.98
CA PHE A 118 4.59 -15.32 4.75
C PHE A 118 3.10 -15.57 5.01
N GLY A 119 2.33 -14.52 5.27
CA GLY A 119 0.88 -14.62 5.45
C GLY A 119 0.16 -15.05 4.17
N GLY A 120 0.58 -14.54 3.01
CA GLY A 120 -0.03 -14.89 1.73
C GLY A 120 0.24 -16.33 1.27
N VAL A 121 1.37 -16.93 1.69
CA VAL A 121 1.69 -18.33 1.37
C VAL A 121 1.28 -19.31 2.49
N SER A 122 0.80 -18.81 3.62
CA SER A 122 0.38 -19.65 4.76
C SER A 122 -0.96 -20.30 4.50
N PRO A 123 -1.13 -21.60 4.84
CA PRO A 123 -2.42 -22.29 4.74
C PRO A 123 -3.48 -21.79 5.74
N SER A 124 -3.09 -21.08 6.78
CA SER A 124 -4.00 -20.51 7.77
C SER A 124 -4.71 -19.30 7.15
N GLY A 125 -5.93 -19.48 6.68
CA GLY A 125 -6.74 -18.41 6.06
C GLY A 125 -6.80 -17.15 6.95
N SER A 126 -6.09 -16.11 6.57
CA SER A 126 -6.20 -14.82 7.21
C SER A 126 -7.24 -13.97 6.47
N ASN A 127 -7.90 -13.05 7.18
CA ASN A 127 -8.80 -12.07 6.56
C ASN A 127 -8.05 -10.88 5.94
N ILE A 128 -6.72 -10.97 5.81
CA ILE A 128 -5.85 -9.92 5.26
C ILE A 128 -5.54 -10.27 3.81
N ALA A 129 -5.73 -9.33 2.91
CA ALA A 129 -5.39 -9.47 1.50
C ALA A 129 -3.87 -9.25 1.28
N HIS A 130 -3.07 -10.22 1.67
CA HIS A 130 -1.61 -10.13 1.70
C HIS A 130 -1.00 -9.82 0.33
N PHE A 131 -1.47 -10.48 -0.72
CA PHE A 131 -0.96 -10.22 -2.08
C PHE A 131 -1.39 -8.85 -2.62
N ALA A 132 -2.54 -8.31 -2.19
CA ALA A 132 -2.90 -6.93 -2.48
C ALA A 132 -1.88 -5.95 -1.86
N HIS A 133 -1.50 -6.17 -0.61
CA HIS A 133 -0.48 -5.36 0.08
C HIS A 133 0.86 -5.42 -0.65
N LEU A 134 1.33 -6.62 -0.98
CA LEU A 134 2.59 -6.80 -1.73
C LEU A 134 2.53 -6.15 -3.12
N GLY A 135 1.42 -6.28 -3.85
CA GLY A 135 1.23 -5.67 -5.15
C GLY A 135 1.35 -4.14 -5.09
N GLY A 136 0.69 -3.52 -4.11
CA GLY A 136 0.79 -2.08 -3.86
C GLY A 136 2.19 -1.64 -3.47
N LEU A 137 2.84 -2.37 -2.57
CA LEU A 137 4.20 -2.10 -2.10
C LEU A 137 5.22 -2.15 -3.25
N VAL A 138 5.19 -3.20 -4.07
CA VAL A 138 6.09 -3.39 -5.23
C VAL A 138 5.88 -2.27 -6.24
N MET A 139 4.63 -1.94 -6.59
CA MET A 139 4.33 -0.84 -7.51
C MET A 139 4.83 0.50 -6.97
N GLY A 140 4.61 0.78 -5.68
CA GLY A 140 5.09 2.00 -5.04
C GLY A 140 6.61 2.12 -5.07
N PHE A 141 7.31 1.03 -4.80
CA PHE A 141 8.76 0.99 -4.87
C PHE A 141 9.28 1.22 -6.30
N ILE A 142 8.68 0.58 -7.30
CA ILE A 142 9.04 0.77 -8.72
C ILE A 142 8.82 2.23 -9.14
N LEU A 143 7.67 2.80 -8.83
CA LEU A 143 7.34 4.17 -9.22
C LEU A 143 8.29 5.20 -8.57
N VAL A 144 8.60 5.06 -7.29
CA VAL A 144 9.52 5.99 -6.63
C VAL A 144 10.93 5.88 -7.18
N LEU A 145 11.40 4.67 -7.53
CA LEU A 145 12.70 4.48 -8.21
C LEU A 145 12.75 5.17 -9.58
N ILE A 146 11.71 4.97 -10.39
CA ILE A 146 11.62 5.61 -11.72
C ILE A 146 11.61 7.13 -11.57
N TRP A 147 10.79 7.66 -10.68
CA TRP A 147 10.66 9.10 -10.51
C TRP A 147 11.91 9.73 -9.92
N ASN A 148 12.59 9.06 -8.99
CA ASN A 148 13.84 9.55 -8.46
C ASN A 148 14.96 9.59 -9.52
N LYS A 149 14.97 8.64 -10.46
CA LYS A 149 15.93 8.66 -11.57
C LYS A 149 15.64 9.72 -12.62
N THR A 150 14.35 9.94 -12.94
CA THR A 150 13.92 10.83 -14.01
C THR A 150 13.85 12.31 -13.60
N ASN A 151 13.65 12.59 -12.31
CA ASN A 151 13.45 13.94 -11.78
C ASN A 151 14.46 14.29 -10.67
N LYS A 152 15.75 14.31 -11.01
CA LYS A 152 16.84 14.70 -10.07
C LYS A 152 16.71 16.10 -9.47
N LYS A 153 15.78 16.94 -9.95
CA LYS A 153 15.59 18.33 -9.49
C LYS A 153 14.40 18.54 -8.55
N THR A 154 13.65 17.50 -8.16
CA THR A 154 12.34 17.67 -7.50
C THR A 154 12.27 17.09 -6.08
N PHE A 155 13.37 16.56 -5.54
CA PHE A 155 13.38 15.93 -4.21
C PHE A 155 14.24 16.66 -3.18
N TYR A 156 14.68 17.91 -3.49
CA TYR A 156 15.40 18.79 -2.55
C TYR A 156 14.84 20.20 -2.62
#